data_9e92e18ec378052b7b9d900d1cfdd0ab
#
_entry.id   9e92e18ec378052b7b9d900d1cfdd0ab
#
_cell.length_a   1.000
_cell.length_b   1.000
_cell.length_c   1.000
_cell.angle_alpha   90.00
_cell.angle_beta   90.00
_cell.angle_gamma   90.00
#
_symmetry.space_group_name_H-M   'P 1'
#
loop_
_entity.id
_entity.type
_entity.pdbx_description
1 polymer ?
#
loop_
_entity_poly.entity_id
_entity_poly.type
_entity_poly.pdbx_seq_one_letter_code
_entity_poly.pdbx_strand_id
1 'polypeptide(L)'
;MSHKQILQALTGLLAGLFTAILSSTIVANALPTIMSDLNGSQTDFAWVITAALLANAATTPIWGKFADLFDKKILVQASIVIFVAGSVLAGLAQTIPLLLTARVIQGVAMGGLTALAQAIIGTIIAPRERGRYSGYMGGVMAVATAGGPLLGGFIVDSPLGWRWTFFVCVPLAIIALVLLQVTLKLPDTRRKARIDWLGSILLTAGVSLLLIWVSFAGKEGYYEWFSRESALMVGGSVILLALLLVVESKVAEPIIPLKIISERTTALAIIASIAVGIALFASSSYLGQYYQVARGATPTEAGLLTLPMIAGNLLGSIGAGMLVTKFGKWKRYIVAGALFLIAGLGLAGTIDHLTDLRLVGIYTFVFGLGLGLMLQNLVLAVQNTVAVKDIGSASASVAFFRSMGGAAGVAVLGAILGTQVENRTTEGLEAAGIPTTGGAAGGSLDLVDLPAPIADIVRAAYGDSTAMIFLITAVIAVIGLVCVLFIKESPLRRTVDFAPAAPAGPAGSVSPAATGTEPGGAGSPAAGAPATQAQSSTAAARPADETGVESVRHAQPDVVAVQPSHGRHSAGPLEISKADVDRVARELTELEAELTDRADARR
;
A
#
# COMPACT_ATOMS: atom_id res chain seq x y z
N MET A 1 6.24 -14.62 20.99
CA MET A 1 4.95 -13.95 21.33
C MET A 1 3.82 -14.88 20.91
N SER A 2 2.71 -14.94 21.70
CA SER A 2 1.52 -15.68 21.30
C SER A 2 0.80 -14.98 20.15
N HIS A 3 -0.05 -15.70 19.40
CA HIS A 3 -0.85 -15.10 18.30
C HIS A 3 -1.67 -13.88 18.76
N LYS A 4 -2.28 -13.96 19.96
CA LYS A 4 -3.04 -12.85 20.56
C LYS A 4 -2.17 -11.63 20.84
N GLN A 5 -0.94 -11.84 21.35
CA GLN A 5 0.01 -10.74 21.61
C GLN A 5 0.50 -10.08 20.31
N ILE A 6 0.73 -10.87 19.26
CA ILE A 6 1.10 -10.32 17.95
C ILE A 6 -0.03 -9.49 17.37
N LEU A 7 -1.28 -9.99 17.38
CA LEU A 7 -2.44 -9.22 16.92
C LEU A 7 -2.61 -7.92 17.70
N GLN A 8 -2.49 -7.97 19.03
CA GLN A 8 -2.55 -6.77 19.86
C GLN A 8 -1.44 -5.76 19.47
N ALA A 9 -0.20 -6.23 19.30
CA ALA A 9 0.91 -5.37 18.89
C ALA A 9 0.69 -4.73 17.52
N LEU A 10 0.06 -5.47 16.58
CA LEU A 10 -0.20 -4.96 15.23
C LEU A 10 -1.44 -4.05 15.15
N THR A 11 -2.38 -4.12 16.09
CA THR A 11 -3.64 -3.36 16.01
C THR A 11 -3.39 -1.85 15.86
N GLY A 12 -2.59 -1.26 16.73
CA GLY A 12 -2.26 0.18 16.65
C GLY A 12 -1.49 0.55 15.38
N LEU A 13 -0.58 -0.32 14.95
CA LEU A 13 0.20 -0.13 13.72
C LEU A 13 -0.69 -0.17 12.48
N LEU A 14 -1.59 -1.17 12.39
CA LEU A 14 -2.53 -1.32 11.29
C LEU A 14 -3.56 -0.21 11.27
N ALA A 15 -4.00 0.29 12.44
CA ALA A 15 -4.89 1.45 12.55
C ALA A 15 -4.20 2.73 12.03
N GLY A 16 -2.92 2.95 12.34
CA GLY A 16 -2.16 4.08 11.78
C GLY A 16 -2.00 3.99 10.27
N LEU A 17 -1.65 2.80 9.76
CA LEU A 17 -1.53 2.56 8.32
C LEU A 17 -2.87 2.71 7.59
N PHE A 18 -3.96 2.20 8.17
CA PHE A 18 -5.33 2.39 7.68
C PHE A 18 -5.66 3.87 7.53
N THR A 19 -5.43 4.66 8.59
CA THR A 19 -5.74 6.10 8.60
C THR A 19 -4.95 6.85 7.53
N ALA A 20 -3.67 6.53 7.35
CA ALA A 20 -2.82 7.19 6.38
C ALA A 20 -3.25 6.90 4.92
N ILE A 21 -3.58 5.65 4.61
CA ILE A 21 -4.05 5.25 3.27
C ILE A 21 -5.45 5.82 3.01
N LEU A 22 -6.35 5.72 3.99
CA LEU A 22 -7.70 6.28 3.91
C LEU A 22 -7.64 7.78 3.62
N SER A 23 -6.81 8.54 4.35
CA SER A 23 -6.62 9.98 4.10
C SER A 23 -6.17 10.28 2.68
N SER A 24 -5.24 9.49 2.14
CA SER A 24 -4.76 9.69 0.77
C SER A 24 -5.86 9.48 -0.27
N THR A 25 -6.72 8.49 -0.08
CA THR A 25 -7.80 8.14 -1.01
C THR A 25 -9.03 9.05 -0.86
N ILE A 26 -9.34 9.52 0.35
CA ILE A 26 -10.37 10.53 0.60
C ILE A 26 -10.03 11.83 -0.14
N VAL A 27 -8.79 12.31 0.02
CA VAL A 27 -8.34 13.57 -0.57
C VAL A 27 -8.38 13.53 -2.10
N ALA A 28 -8.03 12.40 -2.71
CA ALA A 28 -8.07 12.27 -4.17
C ALA A 28 -9.48 12.56 -4.75
N ASN A 29 -10.54 12.17 -4.02
CA ASN A 29 -11.93 12.43 -4.43
C ASN A 29 -12.40 13.87 -4.11
N ALA A 30 -11.88 14.46 -3.04
CA ALA A 30 -12.22 15.83 -2.65
C ALA A 30 -11.49 16.89 -3.50
N LEU A 31 -10.48 16.47 -4.26
CA LEU A 31 -9.53 17.39 -4.89
C LEU A 31 -10.16 18.36 -5.90
N PRO A 32 -11.16 17.99 -6.73
CA PRO A 32 -11.83 18.95 -7.60
C PRO A 32 -12.48 20.10 -6.81
N THR A 33 -13.18 19.79 -5.73
CA THR A 33 -13.82 20.78 -4.84
C THR A 33 -12.77 21.65 -4.12
N ILE A 34 -11.64 21.06 -3.69
CA ILE A 34 -10.52 21.79 -3.07
C ILE A 34 -9.93 22.80 -4.07
N MET A 35 -9.73 22.39 -5.31
CA MET A 35 -9.19 23.28 -6.36
C MET A 35 -10.14 24.43 -6.66
N SER A 36 -11.44 24.16 -6.75
CA SER A 36 -12.45 25.20 -6.93
C SER A 36 -12.45 26.22 -5.77
N ASP A 37 -12.41 25.76 -4.51
CA ASP A 37 -12.45 26.63 -3.32
C ASP A 37 -11.17 27.48 -3.16
N LEU A 38 -10.01 26.91 -3.51
CA LEU A 38 -8.71 27.59 -3.41
C LEU A 38 -8.28 28.32 -4.70
N ASN A 39 -9.14 28.40 -5.72
CA ASN A 39 -8.84 28.94 -7.06
C ASN A 39 -7.57 28.31 -7.67
N GLY A 40 -7.42 26.99 -7.49
CA GLY A 40 -6.30 26.21 -7.99
C GLY A 40 -6.45 25.86 -9.47
N SER A 41 -5.33 25.76 -10.17
CA SER A 41 -5.26 25.32 -11.56
C SER A 41 -5.24 23.79 -11.67
N GLN A 42 -5.42 23.26 -12.89
CA GLN A 42 -5.21 21.85 -13.19
C GLN A 42 -3.77 21.38 -12.86
N THR A 43 -2.84 22.27 -12.96
CA THR A 43 -1.45 22.11 -12.55
C THR A 43 -1.33 21.88 -11.05
N ASP A 44 -2.00 22.69 -10.24
CA ASP A 44 -2.01 22.56 -8.78
C ASP A 44 -2.67 21.26 -8.34
N PHE A 45 -3.73 20.85 -9.02
CA PHE A 45 -4.35 19.54 -8.83
C PHE A 45 -3.33 18.39 -8.94
N ALA A 46 -2.54 18.40 -10.00
CA ALA A 46 -1.49 17.40 -10.20
C ALA A 46 -0.40 17.48 -9.10
N TRP A 47 -0.01 18.69 -8.69
CA TRP A 47 0.97 18.89 -7.64
C TRP A 47 0.52 18.39 -6.28
N VAL A 48 -0.74 18.58 -5.90
CA VAL A 48 -1.27 18.10 -4.60
C VAL A 48 -1.18 16.59 -4.46
N ILE A 49 -1.40 15.84 -5.54
CA ILE A 49 -1.24 14.38 -5.55
C ILE A 49 0.25 14.02 -5.56
N THR A 50 1.00 14.60 -6.50
CA THR A 50 2.41 14.25 -6.72
C THR A 50 3.28 14.58 -5.51
N ALA A 51 3.09 15.70 -4.83
CA ALA A 51 3.87 16.09 -3.67
C ALA A 51 3.84 15.04 -2.55
N ALA A 52 2.66 14.48 -2.25
CA ALA A 52 2.53 13.45 -1.23
C ALA A 52 3.18 12.13 -1.66
N LEU A 53 2.98 11.70 -2.92
CA LEU A 53 3.57 10.47 -3.44
C LEU A 53 5.09 10.55 -3.52
N LEU A 54 5.60 11.69 -3.95
CA LEU A 54 7.03 11.99 -4.04
C LEU A 54 7.70 11.95 -2.67
N ALA A 55 7.13 12.67 -1.69
CA ALA A 55 7.64 12.67 -0.33
C ALA A 55 7.58 11.27 0.31
N ASN A 56 6.51 10.51 0.06
CA ASN A 56 6.39 9.12 0.48
C ASN A 56 7.50 8.24 -0.13
N ALA A 57 7.68 8.28 -1.45
CA ALA A 57 8.67 7.47 -2.13
C ALA A 57 10.10 7.84 -1.68
N ALA A 58 10.45 9.13 -1.67
CA ALA A 58 11.78 9.60 -1.32
C ALA A 58 12.19 9.27 0.13
N THR A 59 11.24 9.29 1.07
CA THR A 59 11.55 9.07 2.50
C THR A 59 11.41 7.63 2.96
N THR A 60 10.72 6.76 2.22
CA THR A 60 10.54 5.34 2.59
C THR A 60 11.85 4.60 2.89
N PRO A 61 12.94 4.70 2.09
CA PRO A 61 14.21 4.05 2.40
C PRO A 61 14.87 4.59 3.66
N ILE A 62 14.75 5.91 3.89
CA ILE A 62 15.29 6.57 5.09
C ILE A 62 14.61 6.02 6.35
N TRP A 63 13.28 5.93 6.36
CA TRP A 63 12.53 5.31 7.45
C TRP A 63 12.85 3.83 7.64
N GLY A 64 13.10 3.09 6.56
CA GLY A 64 13.55 1.71 6.60
C GLY A 64 14.89 1.57 7.33
N LYS A 65 15.85 2.44 7.01
CA LYS A 65 17.14 2.50 7.70
C LYS A 65 16.98 2.91 9.16
N PHE A 66 16.15 3.89 9.46
CA PHE A 66 15.85 4.27 10.84
C PHE A 66 15.24 3.13 11.64
N ALA A 67 14.39 2.30 11.01
CA ALA A 67 13.83 1.11 11.64
C ALA A 67 14.89 0.08 12.08
N ASP A 68 16.02 0.03 11.38
CA ASP A 68 17.13 -0.87 11.72
C ASP A 68 18.05 -0.29 12.81
N LEU A 69 18.04 1.04 13.01
CA LEU A 69 18.93 1.75 13.92
C LEU A 69 18.28 2.18 15.25
N PHE A 70 17.01 2.56 15.20
CA PHE A 70 16.30 3.17 16.33
C PHE A 70 15.14 2.30 16.83
N ASP A 71 14.58 2.72 17.96
CA ASP A 71 13.38 2.09 18.51
C ASP A 71 12.19 2.29 17.55
N LYS A 72 11.72 1.17 17.00
CA LYS A 72 10.63 1.15 16.01
C LYS A 72 9.32 1.72 16.56
N LYS A 73 9.06 1.57 17.88
CA LYS A 73 7.86 2.11 18.52
C LYS A 73 7.86 3.64 18.48
N ILE A 74 8.99 4.25 18.85
CA ILE A 74 9.15 5.71 18.84
C ILE A 74 9.02 6.24 17.41
N LEU A 75 9.61 5.54 16.44
CA LEU A 75 9.55 5.94 15.03
C LEU A 75 8.12 5.90 14.48
N VAL A 76 7.33 4.85 14.79
CA VAL A 76 5.91 4.78 14.37
C VAL A 76 5.11 5.90 15.02
N GLN A 77 5.34 6.17 16.32
CA GLN A 77 4.67 7.28 17.00
C GLN A 77 5.02 8.63 16.37
N ALA A 78 6.30 8.86 16.07
CA ALA A 78 6.74 10.06 15.37
C ALA A 78 6.08 10.18 13.98
N SER A 79 6.00 9.09 13.21
CA SER A 79 5.30 9.10 11.92
C SER A 79 3.82 9.46 12.07
N ILE A 80 3.11 8.91 13.07
CA ILE A 80 1.69 9.25 13.31
C ILE A 80 1.56 10.73 13.72
N VAL A 81 2.45 11.25 14.59
CA VAL A 81 2.43 12.67 15.00
C VAL A 81 2.69 13.59 13.80
N ILE A 82 3.67 13.27 12.94
CA ILE A 82 3.94 14.01 11.70
C ILE A 82 2.71 13.98 10.78
N PHE A 83 2.03 12.82 10.67
CA PHE A 83 0.82 12.68 9.88
C PHE A 83 -0.32 13.57 10.42
N VAL A 84 -0.53 13.59 11.74
CA VAL A 84 -1.54 14.45 12.39
C VAL A 84 -1.22 15.93 12.14
N ALA A 85 0.04 16.34 12.32
CA ALA A 85 0.46 17.71 12.07
C ALA A 85 0.21 18.13 10.60
N GLY A 86 0.57 17.26 9.65
CA GLY A 86 0.28 17.47 8.22
C GLY A 86 -1.22 17.53 7.92
N SER A 87 -2.03 16.68 8.57
CA SER A 87 -3.48 16.66 8.38
C SER A 87 -4.15 17.92 8.93
N VAL A 88 -3.76 18.37 10.10
CA VAL A 88 -4.25 19.64 10.69
C VAL A 88 -3.86 20.81 9.79
N LEU A 89 -2.60 20.88 9.34
CA LEU A 89 -2.12 21.93 8.46
C LEU A 89 -2.91 21.96 7.13
N ALA A 90 -3.18 20.79 6.55
CA ALA A 90 -3.96 20.67 5.31
C ALA A 90 -5.41 21.12 5.49
N GLY A 91 -6.06 20.76 6.60
CA GLY A 91 -7.44 21.19 6.92
C GLY A 91 -7.55 22.70 7.19
N LEU A 92 -6.47 23.34 7.65
CA LEU A 92 -6.37 24.79 7.86
C LEU A 92 -5.87 25.55 6.63
N ALA A 93 -5.56 24.86 5.53
CA ALA A 93 -5.00 25.50 4.34
C ALA A 93 -5.99 26.48 3.70
N GLN A 94 -5.51 27.70 3.46
CA GLN A 94 -6.21 28.77 2.75
C GLN A 94 -5.57 29.08 1.39
N THR A 95 -4.43 28.50 1.10
CA THR A 95 -3.67 28.68 -0.14
C THR A 95 -3.10 27.36 -0.63
N ILE A 96 -2.91 27.24 -1.94
CA ILE A 96 -2.31 26.06 -2.57
C ILE A 96 -0.89 25.77 -2.02
N PRO A 97 0.04 26.72 -1.87
CA PRO A 97 1.37 26.44 -1.32
C PRO A 97 1.34 25.84 0.09
N LEU A 98 0.40 26.28 0.95
CA LEU A 98 0.24 25.73 2.30
C LEU A 98 -0.29 24.30 2.24
N LEU A 99 -1.25 24.04 1.36
CA LEU A 99 -1.77 22.70 1.12
C LEU A 99 -0.67 21.76 0.60
N LEU A 100 0.14 22.19 -0.36
CA LEU A 100 1.28 21.42 -0.88
C LEU A 100 2.29 21.09 0.22
N THR A 101 2.62 22.06 1.07
CA THR A 101 3.51 21.82 2.22
C THR A 101 2.94 20.75 3.15
N ALA A 102 1.65 20.83 3.46
CA ALA A 102 0.96 19.85 4.27
C ALA A 102 0.98 18.45 3.63
N ARG A 103 0.80 18.37 2.31
CA ARG A 103 0.87 17.11 1.54
C ARG A 103 2.27 16.48 1.57
N VAL A 104 3.33 17.29 1.50
CA VAL A 104 4.71 16.80 1.68
C VAL A 104 4.88 16.19 3.08
N ILE A 105 4.42 16.88 4.13
CA ILE A 105 4.50 16.41 5.52
C ILE A 105 3.73 15.08 5.68
N GLN A 106 2.51 14.98 5.14
CA GLN A 106 1.73 13.73 5.12
C GLN A 106 2.47 12.61 4.37
N GLY A 107 3.07 12.92 3.21
CA GLY A 107 3.85 11.96 2.42
C GLY A 107 5.04 11.40 3.18
N VAL A 108 5.81 12.25 3.88
CA VAL A 108 6.91 11.82 4.76
C VAL A 108 6.41 10.84 5.83
N ALA A 109 5.29 11.13 6.47
CA ALA A 109 4.69 10.27 7.49
C ALA A 109 4.22 8.93 6.92
N MET A 110 3.59 8.92 5.74
CA MET A 110 3.12 7.70 5.06
C MET A 110 4.28 6.78 4.69
N GLY A 111 5.41 7.33 4.22
CA GLY A 111 6.64 6.58 3.97
C GLY A 111 7.12 5.86 5.24
N GLY A 112 7.08 6.57 6.37
CA GLY A 112 7.42 6.01 7.68
C GLY A 112 6.49 4.88 8.09
N LEU A 113 5.19 5.10 8.07
CA LEU A 113 4.20 4.09 8.46
C LEU A 113 4.31 2.81 7.62
N THR A 114 4.50 2.95 6.31
CA THR A 114 4.63 1.80 5.40
C THR A 114 5.92 1.01 5.66
N ALA A 115 7.07 1.68 5.76
CA ALA A 115 8.36 1.04 5.99
C ALA A 115 8.42 0.37 7.38
N LEU A 116 7.95 1.09 8.42
CA LEU A 116 7.97 0.61 9.80
C LEU A 116 7.01 -0.56 10.03
N ALA A 117 5.82 -0.55 9.38
CA ALA A 117 4.90 -1.68 9.47
C ALA A 117 5.56 -2.97 8.97
N GLN A 118 6.23 -2.91 7.83
CA GLN A 118 6.94 -4.05 7.27
C GLN A 118 8.14 -4.48 8.11
N ALA A 119 8.92 -3.52 8.62
CA ALA A 119 10.06 -3.77 9.49
C ALA A 119 9.65 -4.42 10.82
N ILE A 120 8.55 -3.97 11.44
CA ILE A 120 8.02 -4.52 12.68
C ILE A 120 7.55 -5.96 12.47
N ILE A 121 6.71 -6.21 11.45
CA ILE A 121 6.26 -7.58 11.09
C ILE A 121 7.47 -8.47 10.87
N GLY A 122 8.47 -8.00 10.13
CA GLY A 122 9.70 -8.74 9.85
C GLY A 122 10.56 -9.03 11.08
N THR A 123 10.49 -8.19 12.12
CA THR A 123 11.30 -8.33 13.32
C THR A 123 10.64 -9.25 14.36
N ILE A 124 9.33 -9.13 14.59
CA ILE A 124 8.63 -9.83 15.69
C ILE A 124 8.02 -11.16 15.28
N ILE A 125 7.88 -11.43 13.98
CA ILE A 125 7.19 -12.61 13.47
C ILE A 125 8.16 -13.49 12.70
N ALA A 126 8.16 -14.79 13.02
CA ALA A 126 8.96 -15.77 12.29
C ALA A 126 8.57 -15.79 10.80
N PRO A 127 9.53 -15.95 9.86
CA PRO A 127 9.28 -15.87 8.42
C PRO A 127 8.13 -16.74 7.94
N ARG A 128 7.96 -17.92 8.52
CA ARG A 128 6.86 -18.84 8.16
C ARG A 128 5.47 -18.29 8.51
N GLU A 129 5.36 -17.51 9.59
CA GLU A 129 4.08 -16.93 10.05
C GLU A 129 3.81 -15.55 9.47
N ARG A 130 4.84 -14.86 8.95
CA ARG A 130 4.72 -13.49 8.39
C ARG A 130 3.65 -13.41 7.31
N GLY A 131 3.51 -14.45 6.47
CA GLY A 131 2.53 -14.48 5.40
C GLY A 131 1.12 -14.15 5.91
N ARG A 132 0.70 -14.75 7.02
CA ARG A 132 -0.62 -14.51 7.63
C ARG A 132 -0.82 -13.06 8.06
N TYR A 133 0.16 -12.48 8.75
CA TYR A 133 0.05 -11.11 9.27
C TYR A 133 0.24 -10.07 8.17
N SER A 134 1.07 -10.34 7.17
CA SER A 134 1.16 -9.53 5.96
C SER A 134 -0.13 -9.57 5.15
N GLY A 135 -0.84 -10.70 5.15
CA GLY A 135 -2.19 -10.80 4.59
C GLY A 135 -3.20 -9.89 5.29
N TYR A 136 -3.16 -9.80 6.63
CA TYR A 136 -3.99 -8.85 7.38
C TYR A 136 -3.63 -7.39 7.05
N MET A 137 -2.35 -7.08 6.91
CA MET A 137 -1.90 -5.75 6.48
C MET A 137 -2.43 -5.41 5.08
N GLY A 138 -2.31 -6.34 4.13
CA GLY A 138 -2.86 -6.16 2.79
C GLY A 138 -4.37 -5.96 2.78
N GLY A 139 -5.09 -6.70 3.65
CA GLY A 139 -6.52 -6.54 3.85
C GLY A 139 -6.92 -5.15 4.38
N VAL A 140 -6.21 -4.67 5.39
CA VAL A 140 -6.42 -3.32 5.94
C VAL A 140 -6.16 -2.25 4.88
N MET A 141 -5.11 -2.39 4.07
CA MET A 141 -4.83 -1.49 2.96
C MET A 141 -5.96 -1.50 1.92
N ALA A 142 -6.47 -2.67 1.56
CA ALA A 142 -7.58 -2.79 0.62
C ALA A 142 -8.85 -2.10 1.13
N VAL A 143 -9.22 -2.32 2.40
CA VAL A 143 -10.40 -1.67 3.00
C VAL A 143 -10.22 -0.16 3.11
N ALA A 144 -9.02 0.33 3.45
CA ALA A 144 -8.72 1.76 3.50
C ALA A 144 -8.86 2.41 2.12
N THR A 145 -8.38 1.74 1.08
CA THR A 145 -8.51 2.22 -0.31
C THR A 145 -9.96 2.27 -0.77
N ALA A 146 -10.77 1.25 -0.43
CA ALA A 146 -12.19 1.20 -0.75
C ALA A 146 -13.01 2.26 0.01
N GLY A 147 -12.65 2.51 1.27
CA GLY A 147 -13.34 3.47 2.13
C GLY A 147 -13.18 4.93 1.69
N GLY A 148 -12.09 5.23 0.96
CA GLY A 148 -11.77 6.60 0.55
C GLY A 148 -12.85 7.26 -0.30
N PRO A 149 -13.23 6.70 -1.44
CA PRO A 149 -14.29 7.25 -2.30
C PRO A 149 -15.62 7.45 -1.56
N LEU A 150 -16.04 6.47 -0.76
CA LEU A 150 -17.30 6.51 -0.04
C LEU A 150 -17.32 7.61 1.04
N LEU A 151 -16.30 7.62 1.89
CA LEU A 151 -16.19 8.62 2.96
C LEU A 151 -15.86 10.00 2.42
N GLY A 152 -15.02 10.08 1.37
CA GLY A 152 -14.65 11.33 0.74
C GLY A 152 -15.84 12.03 0.10
N GLY A 153 -16.63 11.30 -0.69
CA GLY A 153 -17.87 11.81 -1.29
C GLY A 153 -18.86 12.29 -0.22
N PHE A 154 -19.15 11.43 0.77
CA PHE A 154 -20.06 11.77 1.87
C PHE A 154 -19.63 13.04 2.63
N ILE A 155 -18.34 13.20 2.92
CA ILE A 155 -17.83 14.37 3.65
C ILE A 155 -17.93 15.63 2.78
N VAL A 156 -17.55 15.55 1.51
CA VAL A 156 -17.56 16.70 0.58
C VAL A 156 -18.98 17.19 0.33
N ASP A 157 -19.92 16.26 0.17
CA ASP A 157 -21.34 16.56 -0.08
C ASP A 157 -22.09 17.00 1.18
N SER A 158 -21.48 16.83 2.38
CA SER A 158 -22.06 17.25 3.65
C SER A 158 -21.80 18.74 3.94
N PRO A 159 -22.56 19.37 4.86
CA PRO A 159 -22.31 20.76 5.29
C PRO A 159 -20.93 21.00 5.92
N LEU A 160 -20.19 19.93 6.24
CA LEU A 160 -18.86 19.99 6.83
C LEU A 160 -17.80 20.52 5.82
N GLY A 161 -18.00 20.24 4.53
CA GLY A 161 -17.11 20.65 3.46
C GLY A 161 -15.78 19.87 3.41
N TRP A 162 -14.98 20.13 2.38
CA TRP A 162 -13.76 19.40 2.06
C TRP A 162 -12.68 19.42 3.16
N ARG A 163 -12.62 20.45 4.01
CA ARG A 163 -11.63 20.55 5.09
C ARG A 163 -11.73 19.40 6.08
N TRP A 164 -12.93 18.87 6.28
CA TRP A 164 -13.15 17.71 7.14
C TRP A 164 -12.60 16.40 6.58
N THR A 165 -12.27 16.34 5.29
CA THR A 165 -11.56 15.18 4.71
C THR A 165 -10.18 14.97 5.36
N PHE A 166 -9.57 16.05 5.84
CA PHE A 166 -8.32 16.01 6.61
C PHE A 166 -8.57 15.84 8.11
N PHE A 167 -9.54 16.57 8.66
CA PHE A 167 -9.79 16.52 10.11
C PHE A 167 -10.35 15.20 10.59
N VAL A 168 -11.13 14.47 9.82
CA VAL A 168 -11.66 13.14 10.18
C VAL A 168 -10.55 12.12 10.44
N CYS A 169 -9.41 12.27 9.79
CA CYS A 169 -8.26 11.41 9.98
C CYS A 169 -7.50 11.68 11.29
N VAL A 170 -7.65 12.88 11.89
CA VAL A 170 -6.96 13.25 13.14
C VAL A 170 -7.41 12.40 14.33
N PRO A 171 -8.72 12.28 14.68
CA PRO A 171 -9.15 11.42 15.75
C PRO A 171 -8.81 9.94 15.51
N LEU A 172 -8.89 9.46 14.27
CA LEU A 172 -8.48 8.09 13.92
C LEU A 172 -6.98 7.87 14.18
N ALA A 173 -6.13 8.83 13.81
CA ALA A 173 -4.69 8.77 14.06
C ALA A 173 -4.36 8.85 15.56
N ILE A 174 -5.09 9.65 16.35
CA ILE A 174 -4.95 9.71 17.81
C ILE A 174 -5.33 8.37 18.43
N ILE A 175 -6.44 7.76 18.01
CA ILE A 175 -6.84 6.42 18.47
C ILE A 175 -5.74 5.41 18.13
N ALA A 176 -5.20 5.43 16.92
CA ALA A 176 -4.10 4.57 16.51
C ALA A 176 -2.86 4.77 17.38
N LEU A 177 -2.51 6.02 17.72
CA LEU A 177 -1.38 6.37 18.60
C LEU A 177 -1.57 5.82 20.02
N VAL A 178 -2.76 5.98 20.60
CA VAL A 178 -3.10 5.45 21.92
C VAL A 178 -3.05 3.91 21.92
N LEU A 179 -3.67 3.28 20.93
CA LEU A 179 -3.61 1.82 20.78
C LEU A 179 -2.16 1.33 20.67
N LEU A 180 -1.35 1.98 19.84
CA LEU A 180 0.05 1.64 19.67
C LEU A 180 0.84 1.83 20.97
N GLN A 181 0.60 2.91 21.70
CA GLN A 181 1.27 3.14 22.98
C GLN A 181 1.02 2.02 23.99
N VAL A 182 -0.23 1.53 24.07
CA VAL A 182 -0.65 0.50 25.02
C VAL A 182 -0.25 -0.90 24.57
N THR A 183 -0.41 -1.19 23.26
CA THR A 183 -0.33 -2.57 22.76
C THR A 183 1.06 -2.95 22.23
N LEU A 184 1.83 -1.99 21.67
CA LEU A 184 3.12 -2.30 21.05
C LEU A 184 4.23 -2.36 22.10
N LYS A 185 4.64 -3.58 22.43
CA LYS A 185 5.81 -3.87 23.28
C LYS A 185 6.86 -4.56 22.43
N LEU A 186 7.91 -3.84 22.06
CA LEU A 186 9.03 -4.37 21.28
C LEU A 186 10.26 -4.54 22.16
N PRO A 187 11.13 -5.54 21.89
CA PRO A 187 12.44 -5.62 22.51
C PRO A 187 13.29 -4.42 22.08
N ASP A 188 14.08 -3.87 22.99
CA ASP A 188 14.98 -2.76 22.67
C ASP A 188 16.07 -3.27 21.71
N THR A 189 16.10 -2.70 20.52
CA THR A 189 17.04 -3.08 19.45
C THR A 189 17.96 -1.92 19.07
N ARG A 190 18.12 -0.92 19.95
CA ARG A 190 18.95 0.26 19.67
C ARG A 190 20.38 -0.13 19.35
N ARG A 191 20.91 0.42 18.27
CA ARG A 191 22.32 0.26 17.88
C ARG A 191 22.98 1.63 17.77
N LYS A 192 24.23 1.73 18.24
CA LYS A 192 25.06 2.91 17.94
C LYS A 192 25.47 2.82 16.47
N ALA A 193 24.82 3.61 15.62
CA ALA A 193 25.13 3.67 14.20
C ALA A 193 25.17 5.12 13.71
N ARG A 194 25.89 5.35 12.63
CA ARG A 194 25.96 6.65 11.97
C ARG A 194 24.92 6.69 10.86
N ILE A 195 24.19 7.82 10.78
CA ILE A 195 23.24 8.07 9.71
C ILE A 195 24.01 8.61 8.51
N ASP A 196 23.74 8.04 7.34
CA ASP A 196 24.25 8.58 6.07
C ASP A 196 23.38 9.75 5.60
N TRP A 197 23.70 10.95 6.10
CA TRP A 197 23.00 12.17 5.71
C TRP A 197 23.22 12.52 4.22
N LEU A 198 24.44 12.29 3.71
CA LEU A 198 24.77 12.58 2.31
C LEU A 198 23.98 11.66 1.36
N GLY A 199 23.96 10.36 1.63
CA GLY A 199 23.14 9.41 0.87
C GLY A 199 21.65 9.75 0.95
N SER A 200 21.13 10.17 2.13
CA SER A 200 19.73 10.61 2.29
C SER A 200 19.38 11.79 1.38
N ILE A 201 20.25 12.80 1.32
CA ILE A 201 20.04 14.00 0.49
C ILE A 201 20.13 13.64 -1.00
N LEU A 202 21.14 12.87 -1.40
CA LEU A 202 21.33 12.47 -2.80
C LEU A 202 20.17 11.61 -3.30
N LEU A 203 19.71 10.66 -2.47
CA LEU A 203 18.55 9.83 -2.77
C LEU A 203 17.29 10.68 -2.95
N THR A 204 17.00 11.53 -1.96
CA THR A 204 15.80 12.36 -1.97
C THR A 204 15.82 13.32 -3.16
N ALA A 205 16.93 14.03 -3.39
CA ALA A 205 17.06 14.98 -4.49
C ALA A 205 17.00 14.29 -5.87
N GLY A 206 17.73 13.18 -6.05
CA GLY A 206 17.76 12.44 -7.31
C GLY A 206 16.41 11.84 -7.68
N VAL A 207 15.75 11.17 -6.71
CA VAL A 207 14.42 10.58 -6.91
C VAL A 207 13.37 11.65 -7.12
N SER A 208 13.41 12.74 -6.34
CA SER A 208 12.46 13.86 -6.49
C SER A 208 12.57 14.49 -7.87
N LEU A 209 13.77 14.76 -8.34
CA LEU A 209 13.99 15.34 -9.66
C LEU A 209 13.46 14.43 -10.78
N LEU A 210 13.70 13.12 -10.67
CA LEU A 210 13.19 12.13 -11.63
C LEU A 210 11.66 12.06 -11.63
N LEU A 211 11.05 11.99 -10.44
CA LEU A 211 9.60 11.87 -10.32
C LEU A 211 8.87 13.16 -10.72
N ILE A 212 9.45 14.33 -10.44
CA ILE A 212 8.93 15.62 -10.92
C ILE A 212 8.98 15.64 -12.44
N TRP A 213 10.14 15.31 -13.03
CA TRP A 213 10.27 15.25 -14.48
C TRP A 213 9.21 14.34 -15.11
N VAL A 214 9.13 13.08 -14.68
CA VAL A 214 8.22 12.11 -15.29
C VAL A 214 6.73 12.46 -15.07
N SER A 215 6.40 13.19 -13.99
CA SER A 215 5.02 13.58 -13.69
C SER A 215 4.52 14.77 -14.52
N PHE A 216 5.43 15.60 -15.02
CA PHE A 216 5.08 16.85 -15.69
C PHE A 216 5.56 16.96 -17.13
N ALA A 217 6.48 16.08 -17.57
CA ALA A 217 6.91 16.05 -18.96
C ALA A 217 5.75 15.77 -19.92
N GLY A 218 5.67 16.53 -21.00
CA GLY A 218 4.63 16.42 -22.02
C GLY A 218 3.27 16.98 -21.62
N LYS A 219 3.14 17.66 -20.45
CA LYS A 219 1.93 18.36 -20.05
C LYS A 219 1.95 19.82 -20.49
N GLU A 220 0.78 20.34 -20.85
CA GLU A 220 0.60 21.72 -21.24
C GLU A 220 1.08 22.69 -20.12
N GLY A 221 1.84 23.69 -20.51
CA GLY A 221 2.44 24.66 -19.57
C GLY A 221 3.72 24.20 -18.86
N TYR A 222 4.21 23.01 -19.14
CA TYR A 222 5.49 22.48 -18.65
C TYR A 222 6.49 22.26 -19.81
N TYR A 223 7.36 21.28 -19.68
CA TYR A 223 8.41 20.94 -20.64
C TYR A 223 8.06 19.68 -21.46
N GLU A 224 8.45 19.68 -22.72
CA GLU A 224 8.29 18.52 -23.58
C GLU A 224 9.21 17.38 -23.16
N TRP A 225 8.86 16.14 -23.53
CA TRP A 225 9.63 14.94 -23.21
C TRP A 225 11.10 15.03 -23.69
N PHE A 226 11.34 15.64 -24.85
CA PHE A 226 12.65 15.78 -25.48
C PHE A 226 13.10 17.25 -25.54
N SER A 227 12.85 18.03 -24.50
CA SER A 227 13.32 19.40 -24.35
C SER A 227 14.68 19.48 -23.66
N ARG A 228 15.29 20.66 -23.69
CA ARG A 228 16.54 20.95 -22.95
C ARG A 228 16.32 20.83 -21.44
N GLU A 229 15.18 21.30 -20.95
CA GLU A 229 14.78 21.23 -19.56
C GLU A 229 14.66 19.77 -19.11
N SER A 230 14.01 18.92 -19.90
CA SER A 230 13.93 17.47 -19.67
C SER A 230 15.32 16.81 -19.62
N ALA A 231 16.20 17.17 -20.55
CA ALA A 231 17.56 16.64 -20.57
C ALA A 231 18.36 17.05 -19.33
N LEU A 232 18.19 18.30 -18.83
CA LEU A 232 18.84 18.78 -17.61
C LEU A 232 18.29 18.09 -16.36
N MET A 233 16.97 17.88 -16.27
CA MET A 233 16.34 17.20 -15.12
C MET A 233 16.73 15.72 -15.07
N VAL A 234 16.64 15.02 -16.18
CA VAL A 234 17.04 13.60 -16.26
C VAL A 234 18.55 13.45 -16.03
N GLY A 235 19.36 14.27 -16.70
CA GLY A 235 20.82 14.27 -16.51
C GLY A 235 21.22 14.58 -15.07
N GLY A 236 20.60 15.60 -14.46
CA GLY A 236 20.80 15.94 -13.05
C GLY A 236 20.39 14.80 -12.11
N SER A 237 19.24 14.16 -12.33
CA SER A 237 18.80 13.01 -11.56
C SER A 237 19.78 11.83 -11.69
N VAL A 238 20.21 11.50 -12.92
CA VAL A 238 21.18 10.42 -13.17
C VAL A 238 22.51 10.71 -12.46
N ILE A 239 23.01 11.94 -12.51
CA ILE A 239 24.23 12.33 -11.81
C ILE A 239 24.06 12.17 -10.29
N LEU A 240 22.97 12.67 -9.70
CA LEU A 240 22.71 12.54 -8.27
C LEU A 240 22.61 11.08 -7.83
N LEU A 241 21.92 10.24 -8.60
CA LEU A 241 21.79 8.81 -8.31
C LEU A 241 23.10 8.06 -8.53
N ALA A 242 23.92 8.44 -9.51
CA ALA A 242 25.26 7.89 -9.68
C ALA A 242 26.19 8.26 -8.52
N LEU A 243 26.15 9.52 -8.07
CA LEU A 243 26.85 9.96 -6.85
C LEU A 243 26.37 9.21 -5.62
N LEU A 244 25.06 8.97 -5.49
CA LEU A 244 24.50 8.13 -4.44
C LEU A 244 25.14 6.73 -4.44
N LEU A 245 25.22 6.05 -5.59
CA LEU A 245 25.82 4.72 -5.69
C LEU A 245 27.30 4.73 -5.25
N VAL A 246 28.05 5.78 -5.58
CA VAL A 246 29.45 5.95 -5.14
C VAL A 246 29.53 6.15 -3.64
N VAL A 247 28.66 6.97 -3.05
CA VAL A 247 28.61 7.22 -1.59
C VAL A 247 28.22 5.93 -0.85
N GLU A 248 27.10 5.30 -1.24
CA GLU A 248 26.60 4.06 -0.66
C GLU A 248 27.61 2.90 -0.70
N SER A 249 28.48 2.87 -1.72
CA SER A 249 29.54 1.86 -1.85
C SER A 249 30.67 2.04 -0.81
N LYS A 250 30.83 3.25 -0.26
CA LYS A 250 31.93 3.62 0.64
C LYS A 250 31.50 3.77 2.11
N VAL A 251 30.22 4.00 2.36
CA VAL A 251 29.68 4.22 3.72
C VAL A 251 29.47 2.89 4.43
N ALA A 252 29.81 2.85 5.72
CA ALA A 252 29.68 1.64 6.55
C ALA A 252 28.21 1.23 6.79
N GLU A 253 27.30 2.21 6.84
CA GLU A 253 25.86 2.01 7.11
C GLU A 253 25.02 2.67 6.01
N PRO A 254 24.99 2.09 4.79
CA PRO A 254 24.26 2.64 3.65
C PRO A 254 22.75 2.66 3.89
N ILE A 255 22.03 3.63 3.28
CA ILE A 255 20.56 3.71 3.31
C ILE A 255 19.96 2.62 2.44
N ILE A 256 20.52 2.47 1.24
CA ILE A 256 20.18 1.43 0.30
C ILE A 256 21.30 0.40 0.29
N PRO A 257 21.15 -0.74 0.98
CA PRO A 257 22.24 -1.71 1.10
C PRO A 257 22.50 -2.41 -0.24
N LEU A 258 23.40 -1.86 -1.06
CA LEU A 258 23.70 -2.34 -2.42
C LEU A 258 24.02 -3.83 -2.47
N LYS A 259 24.70 -4.38 -1.44
CA LYS A 259 24.98 -5.81 -1.34
C LYS A 259 23.71 -6.66 -1.24
N ILE A 260 22.68 -6.16 -0.55
CA ILE A 260 21.39 -6.84 -0.42
C ILE A 260 20.60 -6.71 -1.72
N ILE A 261 20.59 -5.53 -2.32
CA ILE A 261 19.87 -5.29 -3.58
C ILE A 261 20.47 -6.08 -4.73
N SER A 262 21.79 -6.23 -4.79
CA SER A 262 22.47 -7.02 -5.82
C SER A 262 22.32 -8.54 -5.63
N GLU A 263 21.83 -9.02 -4.48
CA GLU A 263 21.49 -10.42 -4.32
C GLU A 263 20.37 -10.82 -5.30
N ARG A 264 20.56 -11.94 -6.00
CA ARG A 264 19.68 -12.38 -7.09
C ARG A 264 18.21 -12.40 -6.71
N THR A 265 17.86 -12.92 -5.54
CA THR A 265 16.46 -12.98 -5.07
C THR A 265 15.89 -11.60 -4.87
N THR A 266 16.64 -10.71 -4.22
CA THR A 266 16.23 -9.33 -3.94
C THR A 266 16.11 -8.51 -5.21
N ALA A 267 17.09 -8.58 -6.11
CA ALA A 267 17.07 -7.88 -7.39
C ALA A 267 15.84 -8.27 -8.23
N LEU A 268 15.59 -9.57 -8.39
CA LEU A 268 14.44 -10.07 -9.15
C LEU A 268 13.12 -9.71 -8.47
N ALA A 269 13.05 -9.74 -7.13
CA ALA A 269 11.87 -9.32 -6.38
C ALA A 269 11.60 -7.81 -6.52
N ILE A 270 12.64 -6.98 -6.59
CA ILE A 270 12.53 -5.54 -6.84
C ILE A 270 11.97 -5.28 -8.23
N ILE A 271 12.51 -5.92 -9.28
CA ILE A 271 12.00 -5.76 -10.65
C ILE A 271 10.54 -6.22 -10.75
N ALA A 272 10.20 -7.36 -10.15
CA ALA A 272 8.82 -7.81 -10.07
C ALA A 272 7.92 -6.82 -9.28
N SER A 273 8.45 -6.19 -8.24
CA SER A 273 7.73 -5.18 -7.45
C SER A 273 7.50 -3.88 -8.21
N ILE A 274 8.42 -3.47 -9.09
CA ILE A 274 8.22 -2.35 -10.02
C ILE A 274 7.03 -2.66 -10.94
N ALA A 275 7.00 -3.84 -11.57
CA ALA A 275 5.90 -4.24 -12.45
C ALA A 275 4.54 -4.28 -11.70
N VAL A 276 4.53 -4.83 -10.48
CA VAL A 276 3.34 -4.83 -9.61
C VAL A 276 2.93 -3.40 -9.22
N GLY A 277 3.91 -2.52 -8.97
CA GLY A 277 3.65 -1.11 -8.68
C GLY A 277 3.00 -0.39 -9.84
N ILE A 278 3.51 -0.56 -11.04
CA ILE A 278 2.91 -0.01 -12.28
C ILE A 278 1.47 -0.52 -12.42
N ALA A 279 1.25 -1.84 -12.30
CA ALA A 279 -0.08 -2.44 -12.40
C ALA A 279 -1.05 -1.88 -11.34
N LEU A 280 -0.62 -1.76 -10.08
CA LEU A 280 -1.45 -1.27 -8.99
C LEU A 280 -1.89 0.19 -9.21
N PHE A 281 -0.93 1.07 -9.46
CA PHE A 281 -1.22 2.51 -9.55
C PHE A 281 -1.90 2.88 -10.87
N ALA A 282 -1.48 2.29 -11.99
CA ALA A 282 -2.12 2.53 -13.29
C ALA A 282 -3.57 2.04 -13.28
N SER A 283 -3.82 0.82 -12.78
CA SER A 283 -5.19 0.29 -12.71
C SER A 283 -6.07 1.13 -11.78
N SER A 284 -5.56 1.56 -10.63
CA SER A 284 -6.32 2.41 -9.72
C SER A 284 -6.70 3.76 -10.34
N SER A 285 -5.77 4.37 -11.09
CA SER A 285 -5.98 5.69 -11.70
C SER A 285 -6.88 5.62 -12.94
N TYR A 286 -6.56 4.73 -13.88
CA TYR A 286 -7.23 4.70 -15.19
C TYR A 286 -8.55 3.95 -15.19
N LEU A 287 -8.74 3.00 -14.28
CA LEU A 287 -10.04 2.35 -14.09
C LEU A 287 -11.11 3.36 -13.59
N GLY A 288 -10.71 4.25 -12.67
CA GLY A 288 -11.58 5.33 -12.22
C GLY A 288 -12.00 6.28 -13.34
N GLN A 289 -11.04 6.67 -14.18
CA GLN A 289 -11.31 7.51 -15.36
C GLN A 289 -12.19 6.79 -16.41
N TYR A 290 -11.94 5.50 -16.66
CA TYR A 290 -12.79 4.69 -17.52
C TYR A 290 -14.25 4.71 -17.06
N TYR A 291 -14.51 4.48 -15.78
CA TYR A 291 -15.88 4.50 -15.27
C TYR A 291 -16.54 5.89 -15.37
N GLN A 292 -15.80 6.95 -15.09
CA GLN A 292 -16.34 8.30 -15.11
C GLN A 292 -16.51 8.82 -16.55
N VAL A 293 -15.47 8.71 -17.38
CA VAL A 293 -15.47 9.32 -18.72
C VAL A 293 -16.12 8.40 -19.76
N ALA A 294 -15.65 7.14 -19.89
CA ALA A 294 -16.18 6.24 -20.91
C ALA A 294 -17.57 5.72 -20.58
N ARG A 295 -17.92 5.57 -19.29
CA ARG A 295 -19.20 5.00 -18.84
C ARG A 295 -20.17 6.03 -18.26
N GLY A 296 -19.74 7.28 -18.06
CA GLY A 296 -20.57 8.34 -17.50
C GLY A 296 -20.99 8.14 -16.05
N ALA A 297 -20.25 7.30 -15.29
CA ALA A 297 -20.53 7.04 -13.89
C ALA A 297 -20.15 8.24 -13.01
N THR A 298 -20.94 8.50 -11.99
CA THR A 298 -20.58 9.47 -10.96
C THR A 298 -19.33 9.04 -10.21
N PRO A 299 -18.58 9.94 -9.56
CA PRO A 299 -17.41 9.59 -8.74
C PRO A 299 -17.71 8.51 -7.68
N THR A 300 -18.89 8.56 -7.07
CA THR A 300 -19.33 7.56 -6.08
C THR A 300 -19.59 6.21 -6.74
N GLU A 301 -20.27 6.17 -7.88
CA GLU A 301 -20.51 4.93 -8.66
C GLU A 301 -19.19 4.33 -9.16
N ALA A 302 -18.28 5.15 -9.69
CA ALA A 302 -16.95 4.71 -10.10
C ALA A 302 -16.19 4.06 -8.93
N GLY A 303 -16.28 4.64 -7.73
CA GLY A 303 -15.74 4.06 -6.51
C GLY A 303 -16.36 2.69 -6.18
N LEU A 304 -17.68 2.54 -6.29
CA LEU A 304 -18.37 1.26 -6.08
C LEU A 304 -17.99 0.22 -7.14
N LEU A 305 -17.83 0.61 -8.39
CA LEU A 305 -17.43 -0.26 -9.48
C LEU A 305 -15.97 -0.78 -9.34
N THR A 306 -15.14 -0.16 -8.50
CA THR A 306 -13.80 -0.68 -8.17
C THR A 306 -13.82 -1.76 -7.06
N LEU A 307 -14.95 -1.98 -6.36
CA LEU A 307 -15.04 -2.96 -5.28
C LEU A 307 -14.65 -4.40 -5.68
N PRO A 308 -14.96 -4.91 -6.88
CA PRO A 308 -14.52 -6.24 -7.29
C PRO A 308 -12.98 -6.38 -7.28
N MET A 309 -12.25 -5.37 -7.77
CA MET A 309 -10.79 -5.34 -7.73
C MET A 309 -10.26 -5.41 -6.29
N ILE A 310 -10.86 -4.61 -5.40
CA ILE A 310 -10.47 -4.53 -3.99
C ILE A 310 -10.78 -5.86 -3.28
N ALA A 311 -11.92 -6.47 -3.56
CA ALA A 311 -12.29 -7.79 -3.04
C ALA A 311 -11.29 -8.87 -3.50
N GLY A 312 -10.91 -8.86 -4.78
CA GLY A 312 -9.87 -9.75 -5.31
C GLY A 312 -8.54 -9.57 -4.57
N ASN A 313 -8.09 -8.32 -4.41
CA ASN A 313 -6.85 -7.99 -3.69
C ASN A 313 -6.90 -8.45 -2.22
N LEU A 314 -8.01 -8.22 -1.53
CA LEU A 314 -8.24 -8.66 -0.16
C LEU A 314 -8.16 -10.18 -0.03
N LEU A 315 -8.91 -10.90 -0.86
CA LEU A 315 -8.94 -12.37 -0.87
C LEU A 315 -7.57 -12.95 -1.25
N GLY A 316 -6.90 -12.35 -2.23
CA GLY A 316 -5.54 -12.72 -2.63
C GLY A 316 -4.52 -12.55 -1.50
N SER A 317 -4.52 -11.40 -0.83
CA SER A 317 -3.59 -11.11 0.26
C SER A 317 -3.79 -12.03 1.47
N ILE A 318 -5.03 -12.17 1.95
CA ILE A 318 -5.34 -13.01 3.11
C ILE A 318 -5.16 -14.48 2.76
N GLY A 319 -5.67 -14.91 1.60
CA GLY A 319 -5.56 -16.28 1.12
C GLY A 319 -4.11 -16.73 0.95
N ALA A 320 -3.28 -15.91 0.27
CA ALA A 320 -1.86 -16.19 0.13
C ALA A 320 -1.16 -16.28 1.49
N GLY A 321 -1.44 -15.34 2.39
CA GLY A 321 -0.84 -15.33 3.72
C GLY A 321 -1.14 -16.59 4.51
N MET A 322 -2.39 -17.06 4.52
CA MET A 322 -2.80 -18.32 5.17
C MET A 322 -2.16 -19.54 4.52
N LEU A 323 -2.16 -19.60 3.18
CA LEU A 323 -1.62 -20.73 2.43
C LEU A 323 -0.11 -20.83 2.56
N VAL A 324 0.62 -19.70 2.55
CA VAL A 324 2.07 -19.66 2.78
C VAL A 324 2.40 -20.14 4.19
N THR A 325 1.65 -19.71 5.20
CA THR A 325 1.84 -20.14 6.58
C THR A 325 1.60 -21.65 6.72
N LYS A 326 0.52 -22.17 6.11
CA LYS A 326 0.16 -23.59 6.17
C LYS A 326 1.18 -24.50 5.47
N PHE A 327 1.55 -24.17 4.25
CA PHE A 327 2.36 -25.04 3.39
C PHE A 327 3.86 -24.70 3.40
N GLY A 328 4.25 -23.50 3.83
CA GLY A 328 5.65 -23.06 3.86
C GLY A 328 6.26 -22.76 2.48
N LYS A 329 5.47 -22.84 1.40
CA LYS A 329 5.91 -22.57 0.02
C LYS A 329 5.31 -21.24 -0.42
N TRP A 330 6.14 -20.26 -0.72
CA TRP A 330 5.71 -18.91 -1.07
C TRP A 330 5.79 -18.62 -2.58
N LYS A 331 6.79 -19.18 -3.28
CA LYS A 331 7.03 -18.89 -4.70
C LYS A 331 5.83 -19.24 -5.59
N ARG A 332 5.18 -20.38 -5.37
CA ARG A 332 4.01 -20.80 -6.17
C ARG A 332 2.84 -19.82 -6.11
N TYR A 333 2.66 -19.13 -4.98
CA TYR A 333 1.58 -18.15 -4.84
C TYR A 333 1.92 -16.82 -5.53
N ILE A 334 3.21 -16.42 -5.55
CA ILE A 334 3.66 -15.27 -6.33
C ILE A 334 3.54 -15.57 -7.83
N VAL A 335 3.90 -16.78 -8.29
CA VAL A 335 3.72 -17.20 -9.70
C VAL A 335 2.24 -17.22 -10.08
N ALA A 336 1.38 -17.83 -9.25
CA ALA A 336 -0.07 -17.81 -9.48
C ALA A 336 -0.61 -16.38 -9.51
N GLY A 337 -0.12 -15.50 -8.60
CA GLY A 337 -0.47 -14.08 -8.57
C GLY A 337 -0.08 -13.36 -9.87
N ALA A 338 1.12 -13.61 -10.39
CA ALA A 338 1.55 -13.02 -11.66
C ALA A 338 0.70 -13.50 -12.84
N LEU A 339 0.31 -14.78 -12.87
CA LEU A 339 -0.60 -15.32 -13.90
C LEU A 339 -2.00 -14.70 -13.82
N PHE A 340 -2.58 -14.57 -12.61
CA PHE A 340 -3.86 -13.89 -12.43
C PHE A 340 -3.77 -12.40 -12.81
N LEU A 341 -2.67 -11.74 -12.47
CA LEU A 341 -2.45 -10.35 -12.82
C LEU A 341 -2.41 -10.16 -14.35
N ILE A 342 -1.63 -10.98 -15.06
CA ILE A 342 -1.53 -10.95 -16.52
C ILE A 342 -2.89 -11.28 -17.16
N ALA A 343 -3.56 -12.34 -16.70
CA ALA A 343 -4.85 -12.74 -17.24
C ALA A 343 -5.90 -11.65 -17.03
N GLY A 344 -6.03 -11.11 -15.81
CA GLY A 344 -6.98 -10.06 -15.49
C GLY A 344 -6.74 -8.76 -16.25
N LEU A 345 -5.47 -8.32 -16.35
CA LEU A 345 -5.09 -7.14 -17.14
C LEU A 345 -5.25 -7.38 -18.64
N GLY A 346 -4.91 -8.57 -19.13
CA GLY A 346 -5.12 -8.95 -20.54
C GLY A 346 -6.60 -8.95 -20.92
N LEU A 347 -7.46 -9.50 -20.04
CA LEU A 347 -8.91 -9.43 -20.22
C LEU A 347 -9.44 -8.00 -20.11
N ALA A 348 -8.94 -7.19 -19.17
CA ALA A 348 -9.26 -5.78 -19.10
C ALA A 348 -8.76 -4.99 -20.33
N GLY A 349 -7.75 -5.51 -21.03
CA GLY A 349 -7.30 -4.98 -22.32
C GLY A 349 -8.26 -5.23 -23.50
N THR A 350 -9.38 -5.89 -23.28
CA THR A 350 -10.42 -6.12 -24.30
C THR A 350 -11.71 -5.33 -24.04
N ILE A 351 -11.73 -4.45 -23.04
CA ILE A 351 -12.90 -3.64 -22.72
C ILE A 351 -13.06 -2.48 -23.70
N ASP A 352 -14.29 -2.07 -23.90
CA ASP A 352 -14.69 -0.85 -24.62
C ASP A 352 -15.74 -0.06 -23.82
N HIS A 353 -16.23 1.03 -24.36
CA HIS A 353 -17.26 1.85 -23.71
C HIS A 353 -18.64 1.18 -23.61
N LEU A 354 -18.88 0.04 -24.29
CA LEU A 354 -20.13 -0.73 -24.29
C LEU A 354 -20.05 -2.03 -23.48
N THR A 355 -18.85 -2.47 -23.08
CA THR A 355 -18.64 -3.73 -22.37
C THR A 355 -19.50 -3.80 -21.09
N ASP A 356 -20.17 -4.93 -20.87
CA ASP A 356 -20.99 -5.14 -19.66
C ASP A 356 -20.14 -4.95 -18.39
N LEU A 357 -20.59 -4.08 -17.49
CA LEU A 357 -19.90 -3.74 -16.24
C LEU A 357 -19.68 -4.97 -15.34
N ARG A 358 -20.49 -6.02 -15.48
CA ARG A 358 -20.28 -7.29 -14.76
C ARG A 358 -19.03 -8.01 -15.25
N LEU A 359 -18.76 -7.99 -16.57
CA LEU A 359 -17.54 -8.55 -17.16
C LEU A 359 -16.32 -7.74 -16.72
N VAL A 360 -16.41 -6.40 -16.77
CA VAL A 360 -15.36 -5.52 -16.25
C VAL A 360 -15.08 -5.84 -14.77
N GLY A 361 -16.13 -6.05 -13.97
CA GLY A 361 -16.01 -6.45 -12.57
C GLY A 361 -15.27 -7.79 -12.39
N ILE A 362 -15.55 -8.80 -13.22
CA ILE A 362 -14.85 -10.09 -13.19
C ILE A 362 -13.38 -9.92 -13.55
N TYR A 363 -13.06 -9.15 -14.61
CA TYR A 363 -11.70 -8.94 -15.06
C TYR A 363 -10.87 -8.19 -13.99
N THR A 364 -11.46 -7.16 -13.40
CA THR A 364 -10.83 -6.38 -12.34
C THR A 364 -10.68 -7.18 -11.04
N PHE A 365 -11.62 -8.07 -10.70
CA PHE A 365 -11.48 -9.02 -9.60
C PHE A 365 -10.30 -9.97 -9.81
N VAL A 366 -10.14 -10.51 -11.00
CA VAL A 366 -9.04 -11.45 -11.34
C VAL A 366 -7.68 -10.77 -11.20
N PHE A 367 -7.50 -9.58 -11.75
CA PHE A 367 -6.21 -8.90 -11.57
C PHE A 367 -6.01 -8.40 -10.14
N GLY A 368 -7.08 -8.01 -9.44
CA GLY A 368 -7.02 -7.69 -8.01
C GLY A 368 -6.51 -8.88 -7.18
N LEU A 369 -7.01 -10.10 -7.47
CA LEU A 369 -6.54 -11.33 -6.87
C LEU A 369 -5.03 -11.53 -7.11
N GLY A 370 -4.57 -11.28 -8.34
CA GLY A 370 -3.16 -11.30 -8.70
C GLY A 370 -2.31 -10.34 -7.89
N LEU A 371 -2.75 -9.09 -7.75
CA LEU A 371 -2.09 -8.08 -6.91
C LEU A 371 -1.97 -8.55 -5.46
N GLY A 372 -3.07 -9.05 -4.87
CA GLY A 372 -3.08 -9.52 -3.49
C GLY A 372 -2.12 -10.66 -3.22
N LEU A 373 -2.02 -11.61 -4.16
CA LEU A 373 -1.09 -12.73 -4.07
C LEU A 373 0.38 -12.28 -4.14
N MET A 374 0.70 -11.19 -4.85
CA MET A 374 2.09 -10.76 -5.10
C MET A 374 2.60 -9.74 -4.08
N LEU A 375 1.81 -8.70 -3.74
CA LEU A 375 2.27 -7.50 -3.02
C LEU A 375 3.05 -7.81 -1.75
N GLN A 376 2.51 -8.62 -0.87
CA GLN A 376 3.12 -8.92 0.42
C GLN A 376 4.12 -10.08 0.34
N ASN A 377 3.91 -11.00 -0.58
CA ASN A 377 4.77 -12.18 -0.71
C ASN A 377 6.12 -11.86 -1.36
N LEU A 378 6.22 -10.83 -2.22
CA LEU A 378 7.50 -10.32 -2.73
C LEU A 378 8.36 -9.75 -1.59
N VAL A 379 7.76 -9.00 -0.66
CA VAL A 379 8.46 -8.51 0.52
C VAL A 379 8.89 -9.65 1.44
N LEU A 380 8.00 -10.64 1.66
CA LEU A 380 8.31 -11.84 2.43
C LEU A 380 9.50 -12.62 1.84
N ALA A 381 9.57 -12.74 0.51
CA ALA A 381 10.66 -13.40 -0.18
C ALA A 381 12.01 -12.75 0.14
N VAL A 382 12.08 -11.42 0.08
CA VAL A 382 13.29 -10.65 0.42
C VAL A 382 13.61 -10.74 1.92
N GLN A 383 12.62 -10.57 2.79
CA GLN A 383 12.82 -10.69 4.25
C GLN A 383 13.35 -12.05 4.70
N ASN A 384 13.11 -13.10 3.90
CA ASN A 384 13.59 -14.45 4.21
C ASN A 384 15.07 -14.67 3.83
N THR A 385 15.64 -13.81 2.98
CA THR A 385 17.05 -13.91 2.53
C THR A 385 18.00 -13.01 3.30
N VAL A 386 17.49 -11.99 3.99
CA VAL A 386 18.31 -11.00 4.71
C VAL A 386 18.43 -11.31 6.20
N ALA A 387 19.46 -10.74 6.84
CA ALA A 387 19.62 -10.79 8.30
C ALA A 387 18.56 -9.92 8.99
N VAL A 388 18.18 -10.27 10.23
CA VAL A 388 17.17 -9.54 11.02
C VAL A 388 17.50 -8.04 11.15
N LYS A 389 18.78 -7.71 11.25
CA LYS A 389 19.28 -6.33 11.35
C LYS A 389 19.04 -5.48 10.10
N ASP A 390 18.82 -6.09 8.94
CA ASP A 390 18.69 -5.42 7.65
C ASP A 390 17.27 -5.55 7.06
N ILE A 391 16.32 -6.11 7.84
CA ILE A 391 14.93 -6.34 7.39
C ILE A 391 14.22 -5.02 7.05
N GLY A 392 14.47 -3.97 7.84
CA GLY A 392 13.88 -2.65 7.62
C GLY A 392 14.31 -2.07 6.28
N SER A 393 15.61 -1.94 6.04
CA SER A 393 16.19 -1.42 4.81
C SER A 393 15.80 -2.25 3.58
N ALA A 394 15.83 -3.58 3.70
CA ALA A 394 15.47 -4.49 2.59
C ALA A 394 13.97 -4.37 2.22
N SER A 395 13.08 -4.36 3.22
CA SER A 395 11.64 -4.21 2.99
C SER A 395 11.29 -2.83 2.42
N ALA A 396 11.92 -1.78 2.96
CA ALA A 396 11.74 -0.42 2.49
C ALA A 396 12.24 -0.24 1.05
N SER A 397 13.34 -0.91 0.67
CA SER A 397 13.83 -0.89 -0.71
C SER A 397 12.79 -1.48 -1.68
N VAL A 398 12.18 -2.62 -1.36
CA VAL A 398 11.11 -3.21 -2.18
C VAL A 398 9.91 -2.26 -2.31
N ALA A 399 9.49 -1.66 -1.19
CA ALA A 399 8.38 -0.70 -1.17
C ALA A 399 8.70 0.57 -1.97
N PHE A 400 9.93 1.08 -1.83
CA PHE A 400 10.43 2.24 -2.58
C PHE A 400 10.39 2.02 -4.09
N PHE A 401 11.01 0.96 -4.58
CA PHE A 401 11.05 0.68 -6.01
C PHE A 401 9.65 0.40 -6.58
N ARG A 402 8.77 -0.23 -5.80
CA ARG A 402 7.35 -0.39 -6.17
C ARG A 402 6.65 0.95 -6.32
N SER A 403 6.81 1.86 -5.36
CA SER A 403 6.16 3.18 -5.40
C SER A 403 6.75 4.06 -6.51
N MET A 404 8.07 4.05 -6.69
CA MET A 404 8.75 4.77 -7.76
C MET A 404 8.31 4.26 -9.14
N GLY A 405 8.31 2.93 -9.32
CA GLY A 405 7.84 2.30 -10.57
C GLY A 405 6.38 2.63 -10.85
N GLY A 406 5.54 2.60 -9.80
CA GLY A 406 4.12 2.98 -9.90
C GLY A 406 3.92 4.43 -10.33
N ALA A 407 4.61 5.37 -9.70
CA ALA A 407 4.52 6.79 -10.04
C ALA A 407 4.98 7.07 -11.48
N ALA A 408 6.15 6.52 -11.86
CA ALA A 408 6.67 6.62 -13.22
C ALA A 408 5.73 5.96 -14.24
N GLY A 409 5.21 4.76 -13.90
CA GLY A 409 4.27 4.03 -14.75
C GLY A 409 2.98 4.80 -15.01
N VAL A 410 2.37 5.39 -13.97
CA VAL A 410 1.17 6.23 -14.13
C VAL A 410 1.46 7.41 -15.05
N ALA A 411 2.58 8.10 -14.87
CA ALA A 411 2.91 9.26 -15.69
C ALA A 411 3.10 8.90 -17.18
N VAL A 412 3.89 7.85 -17.47
CA VAL A 412 4.14 7.40 -18.85
C VAL A 412 2.87 6.86 -19.50
N LEU A 413 2.13 5.99 -18.79
CA LEU A 413 0.88 5.43 -19.31
C LEU A 413 -0.20 6.50 -19.47
N GLY A 414 -0.20 7.54 -18.62
CA GLY A 414 -1.09 8.69 -18.77
C GLY A 414 -0.80 9.54 -19.99
N ALA A 415 0.47 9.75 -20.31
CA ALA A 415 0.85 10.42 -21.55
C ALA A 415 0.41 9.62 -22.78
N ILE A 416 0.63 8.30 -22.76
CA ILE A 416 0.16 7.40 -23.83
C ILE A 416 -1.37 7.46 -23.94
N LEU A 417 -2.09 7.40 -22.81
CA LEU A 417 -3.55 7.50 -22.79
C LEU A 417 -4.03 8.80 -23.42
N GLY A 418 -3.46 9.95 -23.01
CA GLY A 418 -3.82 11.27 -23.53
C GLY A 418 -3.65 11.34 -25.05
N THR A 419 -2.47 10.97 -25.55
CA THR A 419 -2.20 10.97 -27.00
C THR A 419 -3.13 10.01 -27.75
N GLN A 420 -3.42 8.82 -27.21
CA GLN A 420 -4.33 7.87 -27.88
C GLN A 420 -5.78 8.35 -27.88
N VAL A 421 -6.24 8.96 -26.79
CA VAL A 421 -7.60 9.55 -26.74
C VAL A 421 -7.72 10.68 -27.75
N GLU A 422 -6.73 11.57 -27.84
CA GLU A 422 -6.70 12.68 -28.79
C GLU A 422 -6.76 12.17 -30.24
N ASN A 423 -5.88 11.23 -30.59
CA ASN A 423 -5.83 10.66 -31.94
C ASN A 423 -7.16 9.98 -32.32
N ARG A 424 -7.68 9.10 -31.44
CA ARG A 424 -8.93 8.37 -31.72
C ARG A 424 -10.15 9.29 -31.75
N THR A 425 -10.17 10.35 -30.92
CA THR A 425 -11.22 11.36 -30.97
C THR A 425 -11.18 12.12 -32.28
N THR A 426 -10.01 12.54 -32.74
CA THR A 426 -9.82 13.22 -34.01
C THR A 426 -10.24 12.34 -35.18
N GLU A 427 -9.77 11.08 -35.23
CA GLU A 427 -10.18 10.10 -36.25
C GLU A 427 -11.70 9.87 -36.26
N GLY A 428 -12.32 9.77 -35.07
CA GLY A 428 -13.77 9.59 -34.93
C GLY A 428 -14.59 10.81 -35.41
N LEU A 429 -14.11 12.03 -35.10
CA LEU A 429 -14.75 13.28 -35.56
C LEU A 429 -14.62 13.44 -37.09
N GLU A 430 -13.45 13.15 -37.66
CA GLU A 430 -13.23 13.17 -39.10
C GLU A 430 -14.12 12.16 -39.84
N ALA A 431 -14.21 10.92 -39.30
CA ALA A 431 -15.10 9.88 -39.85
C ALA A 431 -16.59 10.29 -39.80
N ALA A 432 -16.99 11.08 -38.79
CA ALA A 432 -18.33 11.64 -38.65
C ALA A 432 -18.57 12.92 -39.50
N GLY A 433 -17.52 13.43 -40.19
CA GLY A 433 -17.60 14.66 -40.98
C GLY A 433 -17.72 15.94 -40.14
N ILE A 434 -17.31 15.89 -38.87
CA ILE A 434 -17.34 17.03 -37.95
C ILE A 434 -15.98 17.74 -38.00
N PRO A 435 -15.97 19.07 -38.32
CA PRO A 435 -14.71 19.81 -38.41
C PRO A 435 -13.97 19.85 -37.06
N THR A 436 -12.70 19.49 -37.04
CA THR A 436 -11.81 19.49 -35.86
C THR A 436 -11.23 20.87 -35.54
N THR A 437 -11.80 21.95 -36.10
CA THR A 437 -11.33 23.32 -35.90
C THR A 437 -11.59 23.80 -34.47
N GLY A 438 -10.50 23.92 -33.71
CA GLY A 438 -10.45 24.71 -32.47
C GLY A 438 -10.42 23.94 -31.17
N GLY A 439 -9.39 23.10 -30.95
CA GLY A 439 -9.02 22.71 -29.58
C GLY A 439 -10.07 21.97 -28.72
N ALA A 440 -11.25 21.74 -29.24
CA ALA A 440 -12.37 21.13 -28.51
C ALA A 440 -12.22 19.62 -28.25
N ALA A 441 -11.24 18.98 -28.91
CA ALA A 441 -11.03 17.54 -28.82
C ALA A 441 -9.97 17.11 -27.77
N GLY A 442 -9.19 18.05 -27.25
CA GLY A 442 -7.99 17.71 -26.51
C GLY A 442 -8.01 18.06 -25.03
N GLY A 443 -8.87 17.49 -24.21
CA GLY A 443 -8.62 17.58 -22.78
C GLY A 443 -9.78 17.88 -21.83
N SER A 444 -10.99 18.15 -22.31
CA SER A 444 -12.13 18.30 -21.43
C SER A 444 -12.59 16.92 -20.95
N LEU A 445 -12.41 16.66 -19.67
CA LEU A 445 -13.00 15.50 -18.98
C LEU A 445 -14.51 15.69 -18.75
N ASP A 446 -15.02 16.88 -19.05
CA ASP A 446 -16.43 17.25 -18.88
C ASP A 446 -17.18 17.05 -20.20
N LEU A 447 -17.90 15.92 -20.28
CA LEU A 447 -18.70 15.56 -21.45
C LEU A 447 -20.15 16.07 -21.38
N VAL A 448 -20.51 16.75 -20.28
CA VAL A 448 -21.90 17.16 -20.00
C VAL A 448 -22.38 18.21 -21.00
N ASP A 449 -21.49 19.10 -21.43
CA ASP A 449 -21.81 20.19 -22.34
C ASP A 449 -21.60 19.85 -23.84
N LEU A 450 -21.15 18.62 -24.15
CA LEU A 450 -20.90 18.21 -25.54
C LEU A 450 -22.16 17.65 -26.23
N PRO A 451 -22.38 17.95 -27.54
CA PRO A 451 -23.41 17.27 -28.31
C PRO A 451 -23.26 15.75 -28.27
N ALA A 452 -24.40 15.03 -28.17
CA ALA A 452 -24.40 13.58 -27.99
C ALA A 452 -23.50 12.79 -28.98
N PRO A 453 -23.44 13.10 -30.29
CA PRO A 453 -22.55 12.38 -31.21
C PRO A 453 -21.04 12.57 -30.89
N ILE A 454 -20.66 13.76 -30.42
CA ILE A 454 -19.27 14.05 -30.03
C ILE A 454 -18.94 13.34 -28.71
N ALA A 455 -19.86 13.41 -27.76
CA ALA A 455 -19.69 12.73 -26.46
C ALA A 455 -19.51 11.21 -26.63
N ASP A 456 -20.24 10.57 -27.55
CA ASP A 456 -20.12 9.13 -27.81
C ASP A 456 -18.78 8.78 -28.47
N ILE A 457 -18.27 9.61 -29.37
CA ILE A 457 -16.93 9.45 -29.97
C ILE A 457 -15.85 9.53 -28.88
N VAL A 458 -15.94 10.52 -27.99
CA VAL A 458 -14.97 10.68 -26.88
C VAL A 458 -15.05 9.50 -25.90
N ARG A 459 -16.26 9.03 -25.56
CA ARG A 459 -16.45 7.83 -24.71
C ARG A 459 -15.81 6.59 -25.33
N ALA A 460 -16.00 6.36 -26.63
CA ALA A 460 -15.40 5.26 -27.35
C ALA A 460 -13.87 5.38 -27.33
N ALA A 461 -13.32 6.56 -27.64
CA ALA A 461 -11.90 6.83 -27.62
C ALA A 461 -11.27 6.55 -26.24
N TYR A 462 -11.94 6.97 -25.15
CA TYR A 462 -11.50 6.68 -23.78
C TYR A 462 -11.57 5.20 -23.44
N GLY A 463 -12.64 4.50 -23.83
CA GLY A 463 -12.81 3.07 -23.60
C GLY A 463 -11.67 2.27 -24.22
N ASP A 464 -11.44 2.43 -25.50
CA ASP A 464 -10.42 1.73 -26.28
C ASP A 464 -9.00 2.10 -25.86
N SER A 465 -8.76 3.39 -25.53
CA SER A 465 -7.44 3.83 -25.07
C SER A 465 -7.12 3.28 -23.69
N THR A 466 -8.12 3.16 -22.81
CA THR A 466 -7.96 2.54 -21.48
C THR A 466 -7.66 1.04 -21.62
N ALA A 467 -8.34 0.33 -22.53
CA ALA A 467 -8.03 -1.07 -22.84
C ALA A 467 -6.57 -1.26 -23.26
N MET A 468 -6.06 -0.39 -24.14
CA MET A 468 -4.65 -0.40 -24.54
C MET A 468 -3.70 -0.22 -23.35
N ILE A 469 -4.00 0.67 -22.41
CA ILE A 469 -3.19 0.86 -21.18
C ILE A 469 -3.14 -0.42 -20.35
N PHE A 470 -4.26 -1.12 -20.18
CA PHE A 470 -4.27 -2.40 -19.47
C PHE A 470 -3.46 -3.48 -20.21
N LEU A 471 -3.51 -3.51 -21.55
CA LEU A 471 -2.72 -4.44 -22.34
C LEU A 471 -1.22 -4.18 -22.21
N ILE A 472 -0.77 -2.92 -22.29
CA ILE A 472 0.63 -2.54 -22.05
C ILE A 472 1.05 -2.97 -20.63
N THR A 473 0.19 -2.73 -19.64
CA THR A 473 0.44 -3.11 -18.24
C THR A 473 0.52 -4.63 -18.09
N ALA A 474 -0.28 -5.41 -18.83
CA ALA A 474 -0.19 -6.86 -18.88
C ALA A 474 1.17 -7.34 -19.40
N VAL A 475 1.69 -6.70 -20.47
CA VAL A 475 3.03 -6.99 -21.01
C VAL A 475 4.12 -6.71 -19.97
N ILE A 476 4.02 -5.59 -19.24
CA ILE A 476 4.94 -5.28 -18.14
C ILE A 476 4.82 -6.34 -17.01
N ALA A 477 3.63 -6.83 -16.71
CA ALA A 477 3.43 -7.89 -15.73
C ALA A 477 4.06 -9.21 -16.15
N VAL A 478 4.20 -9.50 -17.47
CA VAL A 478 4.95 -10.66 -17.97
C VAL A 478 6.43 -10.57 -17.58
N ILE A 479 7.04 -9.37 -17.62
CA ILE A 479 8.42 -9.17 -17.14
C ILE A 479 8.51 -9.54 -15.66
N GLY A 480 7.51 -9.11 -14.85
CA GLY A 480 7.39 -9.49 -13.45
C GLY A 480 7.30 -11.02 -13.24
N LEU A 481 6.50 -11.72 -14.05
CA LEU A 481 6.40 -13.19 -14.04
C LEU A 481 7.76 -13.85 -14.35
N VAL A 482 8.43 -13.41 -15.41
CA VAL A 482 9.74 -13.91 -15.79
C VAL A 482 10.72 -13.77 -14.62
N CYS A 483 10.78 -12.59 -13.99
CA CYS A 483 11.64 -12.38 -12.83
C CYS A 483 11.30 -13.34 -11.69
N VAL A 484 10.02 -13.52 -11.37
CA VAL A 484 9.56 -14.44 -10.31
C VAL A 484 9.93 -15.89 -10.59
N LEU A 485 9.85 -16.33 -11.84
CA LEU A 485 10.25 -17.69 -12.25
C LEU A 485 11.73 -17.95 -11.97
N PHE A 486 12.59 -16.95 -12.14
CA PHE A 486 14.04 -17.05 -11.89
C PHE A 486 14.43 -16.87 -10.41
N ILE A 487 13.51 -16.47 -9.52
CA ILE A 487 13.76 -16.45 -8.08
C ILE A 487 13.93 -17.89 -7.57
N LYS A 488 14.99 -18.13 -6.79
CA LYS A 488 15.21 -19.43 -6.14
C LYS A 488 14.38 -19.47 -4.84
N GLU A 489 13.49 -20.46 -4.72
CA GLU A 489 12.71 -20.64 -3.50
C GLU A 489 13.60 -21.15 -2.36
N SER A 490 13.65 -20.38 -1.28
CA SER A 490 14.31 -20.79 -0.02
C SER A 490 13.24 -21.17 1.02
N PRO A 491 13.46 -22.25 1.81
CA PRO A 491 12.54 -22.60 2.88
C PRO A 491 12.35 -21.45 3.87
N LEU A 492 11.13 -21.23 4.31
CA LEU A 492 10.83 -20.23 5.33
C LEU A 492 11.33 -20.68 6.71
N ARG A 493 12.14 -19.85 7.35
CA ARG A 493 12.63 -20.09 8.72
C ARG A 493 11.47 -20.13 9.69
N ARG A 494 11.57 -20.99 10.72
CA ARG A 494 10.54 -21.15 11.76
C ARG A 494 10.82 -20.32 13.02
N THR A 495 12.05 -19.82 13.15
CA THR A 495 12.52 -19.03 14.31
C THR A 495 12.97 -17.65 13.87
N VAL A 496 12.90 -16.70 14.78
CA VAL A 496 13.53 -15.37 14.66
C VAL A 496 14.83 -15.44 15.42
N ASP A 497 15.96 -15.37 14.71
CA ASP A 497 17.29 -15.38 15.33
C ASP A 497 17.55 -13.99 15.92
N PHE A 498 17.39 -13.86 17.24
CA PHE A 498 17.78 -12.67 18.00
C PHE A 498 19.25 -12.71 18.48
N ALA A 499 20.03 -13.72 18.09
CA ALA A 499 21.41 -13.78 18.50
C ALA A 499 22.19 -12.54 18.03
N PRO A 500 22.79 -11.75 18.94
CA PRO A 500 23.77 -10.75 18.53
C PRO A 500 24.84 -11.47 17.74
N ALA A 501 25.29 -10.93 16.61
CA ALA A 501 26.50 -11.43 15.97
C ALA A 501 27.59 -11.50 17.02
N ALA A 502 28.08 -12.68 17.31
CA ALA A 502 29.24 -12.85 18.21
C ALA A 502 30.32 -11.88 17.71
N PRO A 503 30.96 -11.10 18.60
CA PRO A 503 32.08 -10.27 18.20
C PRO A 503 33.06 -11.19 17.51
N ALA A 504 33.53 -10.84 16.32
CA ALA A 504 34.58 -11.54 15.62
C ALA A 504 35.77 -11.62 16.61
N GLY A 505 35.99 -12.81 17.13
CA GLY A 505 37.16 -13.07 17.98
C GLY A 505 38.39 -12.68 17.19
N PRO A 506 39.45 -12.19 17.86
CA PRO A 506 40.71 -11.86 17.19
C PRO A 506 41.18 -13.10 16.43
N ALA A 507 41.56 -12.88 15.17
CA ALA A 507 42.10 -13.91 14.29
C ALA A 507 43.19 -14.70 15.04
N GLY A 508 42.88 -15.95 15.40
CA GLY A 508 43.80 -16.86 16.02
C GLY A 508 44.95 -17.09 15.05
N SER A 509 46.15 -16.77 15.55
CA SER A 509 47.42 -17.08 14.94
C SER A 509 47.45 -18.55 14.52
N VAL A 510 47.66 -18.79 13.24
CA VAL A 510 47.97 -20.09 12.67
C VAL A 510 49.34 -20.48 13.21
N SER A 511 49.43 -21.50 14.07
CA SER A 511 50.66 -22.13 14.46
C SER A 511 51.04 -23.19 13.42
N PRO A 512 52.29 -23.21 12.95
CA PRO A 512 52.67 -24.15 11.89
C PRO A 512 52.85 -25.58 12.46
N ALA A 513 52.43 -26.52 11.64
CA ALA A 513 52.62 -27.95 11.83
C ALA A 513 54.08 -28.33 12.01
N ALA A 514 54.40 -29.06 13.10
CA ALA A 514 55.67 -29.78 13.23
C ALA A 514 55.43 -31.24 12.85
N THR A 515 56.22 -31.66 11.89
CA THR A 515 56.39 -33.01 11.40
C THR A 515 57.23 -33.86 12.33
N GLY A 516 56.82 -35.08 12.60
CA GLY A 516 57.70 -36.24 12.47
C GLY A 516 58.37 -36.83 13.72
N THR A 517 58.13 -38.11 13.88
CA THR A 517 58.96 -39.25 14.34
C THR A 517 58.75 -39.79 15.75
N GLU A 518 58.17 -40.98 15.75
CA GLU A 518 58.34 -42.05 16.78
C GLU A 518 59.82 -42.53 16.75
N PRO A 519 60.35 -43.33 17.74
CA PRO A 519 59.67 -44.31 18.56
C PRO A 519 60.32 -44.56 20.02
N GLY A 520 59.60 -45.31 20.80
CA GLY A 520 60.25 -46.32 21.66
C GLY A 520 60.40 -46.08 23.19
N GLY A 521 59.80 -46.98 23.97
CA GLY A 521 60.41 -47.41 25.20
C GLY A 521 59.62 -47.31 26.50
N ALA A 522 58.97 -48.40 26.87
CA ALA A 522 58.88 -49.09 28.14
C ALA A 522 58.87 -48.32 29.49
N GLY A 523 57.93 -48.70 30.37
CA GLY A 523 58.06 -48.53 31.78
C GLY A 523 56.80 -48.29 32.59
N SER A 524 56.08 -49.33 32.97
CA SER A 524 55.17 -49.40 34.13
C SER A 524 56.01 -49.62 35.42
N PRO A 525 55.55 -49.52 36.66
CA PRO A 525 54.19 -49.44 37.21
C PRO A 525 54.01 -48.57 38.49
N ALA A 526 52.84 -48.61 39.01
CA ALA A 526 52.43 -48.66 40.42
C ALA A 526 51.72 -47.47 41.06
N ALA A 527 50.53 -47.80 41.46
CA ALA A 527 49.90 -47.72 42.78
C ALA A 527 49.24 -46.41 43.24
N GLY A 528 47.95 -46.59 43.56
CA GLY A 528 47.33 -45.86 44.65
C GLY A 528 45.84 -45.50 44.44
N ALA A 529 44.96 -46.49 44.64
CA ALA A 529 43.52 -46.24 44.99
C ALA A 529 43.45 -46.06 46.53
N PRO A 530 42.34 -45.64 47.16
CA PRO A 530 40.95 -46.09 46.98
C PRO A 530 39.93 -44.97 47.09
N ALA A 531 38.77 -45.08 46.46
CA ALA A 531 37.53 -45.74 46.86
C ALA A 531 36.78 -45.14 48.06
N THR A 532 35.52 -44.79 47.80
CA THR A 532 34.31 -45.16 48.57
C THR A 532 33.12 -44.53 47.91
N GLN A 533 32.29 -45.28 47.23
CA GLN A 533 31.04 -45.96 47.65
C GLN A 533 29.95 -44.90 47.98
N ALA A 534 28.81 -45.01 47.60
CA ALA A 534 27.79 -45.98 47.11
C ALA A 534 26.44 -45.36 47.51
N GLN A 535 25.38 -45.49 46.96
CA GLN A 535 24.36 -46.49 46.65
C GLN A 535 23.10 -45.73 46.27
N SER A 536 22.46 -45.94 45.18
CA SER A 536 21.46 -46.94 44.79
C SER A 536 20.20 -46.97 45.63
N SER A 537 19.07 -46.84 45.01
CA SER A 537 17.97 -47.81 44.88
C SER A 537 16.72 -47.09 44.37
N THR A 538 16.24 -47.39 43.25
CA THR A 538 15.33 -48.44 42.75
C THR A 538 13.94 -48.51 43.37
N ALA A 539 13.01 -48.53 42.45
CA ALA A 539 11.76 -49.29 42.37
C ALA A 539 10.49 -48.55 42.80
N ALA A 540 9.57 -48.33 41.93
CA ALA A 540 8.62 -49.19 41.21
C ALA A 540 7.29 -49.31 41.95
N ALA A 541 6.26 -49.19 41.14
CA ALA A 541 4.93 -49.87 41.17
C ALA A 541 3.71 -49.04 41.59
N ARG A 542 2.81 -48.96 40.64
CA ARG A 542 1.31 -48.86 40.71
C ARG A 542 0.77 -50.09 41.43
N PRO A 543 -0.58 -50.25 41.69
CA PRO A 543 -1.76 -49.52 41.25
C PRO A 543 -2.94 -49.38 42.25
N ALA A 544 -4.03 -48.76 41.76
CA ALA A 544 -5.47 -49.09 41.96
C ALA A 544 -6.18 -48.77 43.29
N ASP A 545 -7.20 -48.08 43.24
CA ASP A 545 -8.64 -48.34 43.27
C ASP A 545 -9.43 -47.69 44.42
N GLU A 546 -10.57 -47.21 44.02
CA GLU A 546 -11.92 -47.20 44.64
C GLU A 546 -12.33 -46.20 45.73
N THR A 547 -13.37 -45.49 45.33
CA THR A 547 -14.64 -45.18 46.04
C THR A 547 -14.66 -44.27 47.26
N GLY A 548 -15.61 -43.31 47.18
CA GLY A 548 -16.14 -42.65 48.36
C GLY A 548 -16.89 -41.36 48.08
N VAL A 549 -18.13 -41.50 47.79
CA VAL A 549 -19.25 -40.57 47.91
C VAL A 549 -19.17 -39.76 49.23
N GLU A 550 -19.33 -38.45 49.20
CA GLU A 550 -20.31 -37.78 50.05
C GLU A 550 -20.52 -36.27 49.73
N SER A 551 -21.76 -35.94 49.65
CA SER A 551 -22.40 -34.66 49.47
C SER A 551 -22.18 -33.71 50.61
N VAL A 552 -22.02 -32.39 50.33
CA VAL A 552 -22.58 -31.32 51.19
C VAL A 552 -23.06 -30.14 50.33
N ARG A 553 -24.33 -29.85 50.46
CA ARG A 553 -25.07 -28.67 49.98
C ARG A 553 -24.62 -27.40 50.69
N HIS A 554 -24.78 -26.25 49.98
CA HIS A 554 -25.26 -24.94 50.35
C HIS A 554 -24.46 -23.88 49.62
N ALA A 555 -24.90 -22.82 48.99
CA ALA A 555 -26.19 -22.12 48.93
C ALA A 555 -26.12 -21.20 47.69
N GLN A 556 -27.20 -21.09 46.95
CA GLN A 556 -27.44 -19.99 46.02
C GLN A 556 -27.92 -18.75 46.79
N PRO A 557 -27.67 -17.55 46.26
CA PRO A 557 -28.70 -16.50 46.33
C PRO A 557 -29.17 -16.08 44.93
N ASP A 558 -30.43 -16.03 44.82
CA ASP A 558 -31.42 -15.37 43.99
C ASP A 558 -30.93 -14.52 42.81
N VAL A 559 -31.27 -14.97 41.61
CA VAL A 559 -31.36 -14.18 40.41
C VAL A 559 -32.82 -13.82 40.18
N VAL A 560 -33.14 -12.54 40.32
CA VAL A 560 -34.41 -11.94 39.96
C VAL A 560 -34.59 -12.01 38.44
N ALA A 561 -35.55 -12.80 38.01
CA ALA A 561 -36.00 -12.88 36.63
C ALA A 561 -36.84 -11.63 36.29
N VAL A 562 -36.36 -10.80 35.39
CA VAL A 562 -37.17 -9.80 34.69
C VAL A 562 -37.60 -10.40 33.35
N GLN A 563 -38.89 -10.65 33.22
CA GLN A 563 -39.53 -11.08 31.97
C GLN A 563 -39.48 -9.94 30.94
N PRO A 564 -39.18 -10.19 29.66
CA PRO A 564 -39.39 -9.21 28.60
C PRO A 564 -40.85 -9.26 28.13
N SER A 565 -41.53 -8.13 28.26
CA SER A 565 -42.84 -7.89 27.66
C SER A 565 -42.74 -7.89 26.13
N HIS A 566 -43.52 -8.76 25.49
CA HIS A 566 -43.77 -8.78 24.06
C HIS A 566 -44.42 -7.50 23.57
N GLY A 567 -43.68 -6.72 22.75
CA GLY A 567 -44.23 -5.69 21.89
C GLY A 567 -43.79 -5.98 20.44
N ARG A 568 -44.60 -6.75 19.72
CA ARG A 568 -44.48 -6.86 18.24
C ARG A 568 -44.92 -5.55 17.63
N HIS A 569 -44.00 -4.77 17.04
CA HIS A 569 -44.32 -3.87 15.95
C HIS A 569 -43.60 -4.38 14.69
N SER A 570 -44.39 -5.06 13.87
CA SER A 570 -44.09 -5.32 12.48
C SER A 570 -44.15 -3.97 11.74
N ALA A 571 -43.03 -3.45 11.26
CA ALA A 571 -43.02 -2.39 10.26
C ALA A 571 -43.47 -3.05 8.95
N GLY A 572 -44.72 -2.79 8.55
CA GLY A 572 -45.21 -3.05 7.21
C GLY A 572 -44.55 -2.09 6.21
N PRO A 573 -44.61 -2.37 4.91
CA PRO A 573 -44.07 -1.49 3.89
C PRO A 573 -44.75 -0.11 4.00
N LEU A 574 -43.95 0.97 3.93
CA LEU A 574 -44.42 2.34 3.84
C LEU A 574 -45.28 2.48 2.58
N GLU A 575 -46.59 2.39 2.70
CA GLU A 575 -47.53 2.82 1.67
C GLU A 575 -47.53 4.35 1.65
N ILE A 576 -46.84 4.92 0.66
CA ILE A 576 -46.93 6.35 0.36
C ILE A 576 -48.35 6.58 -0.14
N SER A 577 -49.13 7.32 0.62
CA SER A 577 -50.52 7.64 0.25
C SER A 577 -50.56 8.50 -1.01
N LYS A 578 -51.53 8.23 -1.91
CA LYS A 578 -51.74 9.04 -3.10
C LYS A 578 -51.94 10.53 -2.76
N ALA A 579 -52.41 10.82 -1.56
CA ALA A 579 -52.57 12.18 -1.02
C ALA A 579 -51.20 12.86 -0.77
N ASP A 580 -50.17 12.12 -0.39
CA ASP A 580 -48.85 12.65 -0.17
C ASP A 580 -48.11 12.93 -1.48
N VAL A 581 -48.33 12.10 -2.48
CA VAL A 581 -47.83 12.32 -3.86
C VAL A 581 -48.48 13.57 -4.48
N ASP A 582 -49.82 13.73 -4.32
CA ASP A 582 -50.54 14.88 -4.82
C ASP A 582 -50.22 16.19 -4.09
N ARG A 583 -49.73 16.10 -2.82
CA ARG A 583 -49.24 17.27 -2.09
C ARG A 583 -47.88 17.71 -2.62
N VAL A 584 -46.94 16.78 -2.79
CA VAL A 584 -45.61 17.08 -3.32
C VAL A 584 -45.69 17.61 -4.75
N ALA A 585 -46.57 17.08 -5.57
CA ALA A 585 -46.81 17.59 -6.92
C ALA A 585 -47.33 19.03 -6.95
N ARG A 586 -48.19 19.42 -6.02
CA ARG A 586 -48.65 20.82 -5.90
C ARG A 586 -47.55 21.75 -5.42
N GLU A 587 -46.77 21.36 -4.41
CA GLU A 587 -45.64 22.16 -3.93
C GLU A 587 -44.59 22.38 -5.02
N LEU A 588 -44.31 21.38 -5.86
CA LEU A 588 -43.43 21.52 -7.02
C LEU A 588 -43.96 22.49 -8.06
N THR A 589 -45.25 22.47 -8.34
CA THR A 589 -45.87 23.38 -9.33
C THR A 589 -45.88 24.84 -8.84
N GLU A 590 -46.08 25.05 -7.54
CA GLU A 590 -45.97 26.38 -6.92
C GLU A 590 -44.53 26.91 -6.94
N LEU A 591 -43.55 26.05 -6.71
CA LEU A 591 -42.13 26.42 -6.78
C LEU A 591 -41.69 26.77 -8.22
N GLU A 592 -42.16 26.03 -9.21
CA GLU A 592 -41.90 26.35 -10.64
C GLU A 592 -42.51 27.70 -11.03
N ALA A 593 -43.72 28.01 -10.55
CA ALA A 593 -44.37 29.30 -10.80
C ALA A 593 -43.59 30.46 -10.14
N GLU A 594 -43.10 30.27 -8.91
CA GLU A 594 -42.33 31.28 -8.19
C GLU A 594 -40.93 31.50 -8.81
N LEU A 595 -40.32 30.44 -9.36
CA LEU A 595 -39.05 30.54 -10.08
C LEU A 595 -39.20 31.24 -11.43
N THR A 596 -40.32 31.02 -12.12
CA THR A 596 -40.62 31.67 -13.39
C THR A 596 -40.87 33.17 -13.21
N ASP A 597 -41.62 33.54 -12.15
CA ASP A 597 -41.90 34.95 -11.80
C ASP A 597 -40.60 35.70 -11.39
N ARG A 598 -39.71 35.04 -10.68
CA ARG A 598 -38.37 35.59 -10.36
C ARG A 598 -37.45 35.72 -11.56
N ALA A 599 -37.59 34.86 -12.55
CA ALA A 599 -36.82 34.94 -13.79
C ALA A 599 -37.29 36.12 -14.67
N ASP A 600 -38.61 36.38 -14.72
CA ASP A 600 -39.19 37.51 -15.46
C ASP A 600 -38.97 38.86 -14.76
N ALA A 601 -38.88 38.90 -13.44
CA ALA A 601 -38.55 40.11 -12.68
C ALA A 601 -37.05 40.53 -12.79
N ARG A 602 -36.19 39.67 -13.38
CA ARG A 602 -34.76 39.95 -13.63
C ARG A 602 -34.45 40.28 -15.09
N ARG A 603 -35.45 40.28 -15.98
CA ARG A 603 -35.41 40.86 -17.35
C ARG A 603 -35.97 42.25 -17.36
#